data_bb0480e1993d6ff7e62f379790b7f1be
#
_entry.id   bb0480e1993d6ff7e62f379790b7f1be
#
_cell.length_a   1.000
_cell.length_b   1.000
_cell.length_c   1.000
_cell.angle_alpha   90.00
_cell.angle_beta   90.00
_cell.angle_gamma   90.00
#
_symmetry.space_group_name_H-M   'P 1'
#
loop_
_entity.id
_entity.type
_entity.pdbx_description
1 polymer ?
#
loop_
_entity_poly.entity_id
_entity_poly.type
_entity_poly.pdbx_seq_one_letter_code
_entity_poly.pdbx_strand_id
1 'polypeptide(L)'
;MSPGTATPAPAPTTSDRRSVEADPAKLPRTASAATELIGAALAAPEEFGHGVVRSAPHERDPGWWPVLAENCVWQRAGLPAGVLASRTRDYELPADGGKGAVRLTATVTVYRTTHAADWANAETLEETMRCPDQRLGQRERLKAVFSQAHYFGEGQNSYAEDSLLERGGYLRDGQGGPYPYMWWQARIGPVQVSAAVKGAKGHSEQETTGLLVNPMVQMIARVKARIGTTAQQGTASPREQETKGRDVNGQGARS
;
A
#
# COMPACT_ATOMS: atom_id res chain seq x y z
N MET A 1 -40.19 -37.93 -27.82
CA MET A 1 -39.18 -37.36 -26.90
C MET A 1 -38.58 -36.15 -27.62
N SER A 2 -39.00 -34.94 -27.22
CA SER A 2 -38.48 -33.68 -27.81
C SER A 2 -37.29 -33.21 -26.98
N PRO A 3 -36.18 -32.76 -27.57
CA PRO A 3 -35.07 -32.22 -26.82
C PRO A 3 -35.37 -30.83 -26.29
N GLY A 4 -35.27 -30.68 -24.98
CA GLY A 4 -35.42 -29.40 -24.28
C GLY A 4 -34.27 -28.46 -24.61
N THR A 5 -34.62 -27.27 -25.06
CA THR A 5 -33.70 -26.16 -25.35
C THR A 5 -33.22 -25.58 -24.00
N ALA A 6 -31.95 -25.79 -23.68
CA ALA A 6 -31.34 -25.17 -22.47
C ALA A 6 -31.14 -23.67 -22.74
N THR A 7 -31.74 -22.84 -21.90
CA THR A 7 -31.51 -21.39 -21.87
C THR A 7 -30.08 -21.10 -21.43
N PRO A 8 -29.28 -20.32 -22.19
CA PRO A 8 -27.91 -19.98 -21.74
C PRO A 8 -27.97 -19.14 -20.47
N ALA A 9 -27.10 -19.51 -19.51
CA ALA A 9 -26.91 -18.74 -18.29
C ALA A 9 -26.42 -17.31 -18.61
N PRO A 10 -26.88 -16.28 -17.89
CA PRO A 10 -26.41 -14.93 -18.11
C PRO A 10 -24.90 -14.85 -17.86
N ALA A 11 -24.18 -14.22 -18.77
CA ALA A 11 -22.76 -13.95 -18.63
C ALA A 11 -22.50 -13.15 -17.34
N PRO A 12 -21.40 -13.44 -16.60
CA PRO A 12 -21.10 -12.68 -15.40
C PRO A 12 -20.89 -11.21 -15.77
N THR A 13 -21.70 -10.35 -15.20
CA THR A 13 -21.51 -8.89 -15.26
C THR A 13 -20.13 -8.58 -14.72
N THR A 14 -19.26 -8.05 -15.58
CA THR A 14 -17.98 -7.47 -15.18
C THR A 14 -18.27 -6.39 -14.17
N SER A 15 -18.03 -6.70 -12.89
CA SER A 15 -17.99 -5.70 -11.82
C SER A 15 -16.99 -4.64 -12.27
N ASP A 16 -17.47 -3.41 -12.41
CA ASP A 16 -16.68 -2.25 -12.79
C ASP A 16 -15.63 -2.02 -11.68
N ARG A 17 -14.47 -2.67 -11.83
CA ARG A 17 -13.32 -2.47 -10.96
C ARG A 17 -12.83 -1.07 -11.27
N ARG A 18 -13.24 -0.11 -10.47
CA ARG A 18 -12.66 1.23 -10.49
C ARG A 18 -11.21 1.11 -10.02
N SER A 19 -10.32 0.80 -10.94
CA SER A 19 -8.89 0.92 -10.71
C SER A 19 -8.61 2.39 -10.38
N VAL A 20 -7.85 2.62 -9.32
CA VAL A 20 -7.37 3.97 -9.02
C VAL A 20 -6.21 4.21 -9.95
N GLU A 21 -6.49 4.78 -11.10
CA GLU A 21 -5.47 5.15 -12.07
C GLU A 21 -4.85 6.50 -11.67
N ALA A 22 -3.53 6.56 -11.81
CA ALA A 22 -2.82 7.82 -11.70
C ALA A 22 -3.08 8.68 -12.95
N ASP A 23 -3.40 9.97 -12.74
CA ASP A 23 -3.58 10.94 -13.82
C ASP A 23 -2.21 11.37 -14.38
N PRO A 24 -1.86 11.04 -15.63
CA PRO A 24 -0.56 11.37 -16.21
C PRO A 24 -0.21 12.86 -16.19
N ALA A 25 -1.22 13.75 -16.17
CA ALA A 25 -1.02 15.19 -16.10
C ALA A 25 -0.59 15.68 -14.71
N LYS A 26 -0.90 14.90 -13.66
CA LYS A 26 -0.58 15.24 -12.26
C LYS A 26 0.70 14.58 -11.76
N LEU A 27 1.32 13.71 -12.55
CA LEU A 27 2.53 12.99 -12.14
C LEU A 27 3.73 13.94 -11.99
N PRO A 28 4.51 13.84 -10.90
CA PRO A 28 5.74 14.61 -10.75
C PRO A 28 6.77 14.18 -11.79
N ARG A 29 7.36 15.16 -12.49
CA ARG A 29 8.37 14.92 -13.54
C ARG A 29 9.77 15.35 -13.15
N THR A 30 9.91 16.02 -12.00
CA THR A 30 11.19 16.50 -11.46
C THR A 30 11.39 16.01 -10.03
N ALA A 31 12.65 15.96 -9.60
CA ALA A 31 12.99 15.60 -8.22
C ALA A 31 12.36 16.58 -7.20
N SER A 32 12.27 17.87 -7.55
CA SER A 32 11.62 18.87 -6.68
C SER A 32 10.14 18.59 -6.49
N ALA A 33 9.39 18.38 -7.58
CA ALA A 33 7.96 18.06 -7.51
C ALA A 33 7.71 16.72 -6.80
N ALA A 34 8.60 15.72 -7.00
CA ALA A 34 8.56 14.45 -6.29
C ALA A 34 8.77 14.64 -4.77
N THR A 35 9.75 15.47 -4.39
CA THR A 35 10.04 15.78 -2.97
C THR A 35 8.86 16.49 -2.30
N GLU A 36 8.19 17.40 -3.00
CA GLU A 36 7.00 18.09 -2.50
C GLU A 36 5.84 17.09 -2.27
N LEU A 37 5.57 16.22 -3.25
CA LEU A 37 4.56 15.16 -3.11
C LEU A 37 4.87 14.27 -1.91
N ILE A 38 6.13 13.81 -1.77
CA ILE A 38 6.59 12.96 -0.67
C ILE A 38 6.35 13.65 0.67
N GLY A 39 6.76 14.91 0.80
CA GLY A 39 6.61 15.68 2.04
C GLY A 39 5.16 15.81 2.50
N ALA A 40 4.23 15.92 1.54
CA ALA A 40 2.81 16.00 1.82
C ALA A 40 2.14 14.62 2.06
N ALA A 41 2.74 13.53 1.56
CA ALA A 41 2.19 12.19 1.68
C ALA A 41 2.67 11.41 2.90
N LEU A 42 3.91 11.65 3.37
CA LEU A 42 4.51 10.91 4.48
C LEU A 42 3.68 10.99 5.77
N ALA A 43 3.60 9.86 6.47
CA ALA A 43 2.90 9.74 7.73
C ALA A 43 3.47 10.66 8.82
N ALA A 44 2.59 11.12 9.71
CA ALA A 44 2.96 11.78 10.96
C ALA A 44 2.99 10.76 12.13
N PRO A 45 3.71 11.04 13.24
CA PRO A 45 3.81 10.10 14.36
C PRO A 45 2.45 9.67 14.90
N GLU A 46 1.51 10.59 14.99
CA GLU A 46 0.17 10.40 15.55
C GLU A 46 -0.66 9.38 14.76
N GLU A 47 -0.33 9.20 13.49
CA GLU A 47 -1.02 8.26 12.61
C GLU A 47 -0.68 6.80 12.91
N PHE A 48 0.50 6.53 13.48
CA PHE A 48 0.87 5.20 13.96
C PHE A 48 0.18 4.82 15.27
N GLY A 49 -0.31 5.79 16.04
CA GLY A 49 -1.03 5.57 17.29
C GLY A 49 -0.54 6.46 18.42
N HIS A 50 -1.28 6.38 19.53
CA HIS A 50 -0.96 7.15 20.72
C HIS A 50 0.42 6.77 21.28
N GLY A 51 1.20 7.77 21.68
CA GLY A 51 2.52 7.59 22.29
C GLY A 51 3.67 7.37 21.31
N VAL A 52 3.39 7.24 20.00
CA VAL A 52 4.45 7.16 19.00
C VAL A 52 5.15 8.49 18.83
N VAL A 53 6.46 8.48 18.83
CA VAL A 53 7.33 9.65 18.70
C VAL A 53 8.28 9.53 17.51
N ARG A 54 8.90 10.61 17.12
CA ARG A 54 9.96 10.63 16.12
C ARG A 54 11.23 10.02 16.70
N SER A 55 11.87 9.10 15.96
CA SER A 55 13.18 8.58 16.33
C SER A 55 14.28 9.64 16.16
N ALA A 56 15.44 9.40 16.71
CA ALA A 56 16.63 10.20 16.48
C ALA A 56 17.76 9.32 15.86
N PRO A 57 18.15 9.53 14.59
CA PRO A 57 17.61 10.50 13.64
C PRO A 57 16.19 10.14 13.17
N HIS A 58 15.39 11.17 12.84
CA HIS A 58 14.03 10.97 12.37
C HIS A 58 13.94 10.70 10.86
N GLU A 59 14.78 11.33 10.07
CA GLU A 59 14.77 11.24 8.61
C GLU A 59 16.12 10.70 8.14
N ARG A 60 16.06 9.73 7.23
CA ARG A 60 17.25 9.13 6.63
C ARG A 60 17.76 10.00 5.48
N ASP A 61 19.07 9.89 5.21
CA ASP A 61 19.68 10.55 4.05
C ASP A 61 18.96 10.12 2.76
N PRO A 62 18.34 11.05 2.02
CA PRO A 62 17.61 10.73 0.79
C PRO A 62 18.51 10.31 -0.37
N GLY A 63 19.81 10.48 -0.24
CA GLY A 63 20.80 10.13 -1.28
C GLY A 63 21.17 8.65 -1.30
N TRP A 64 20.75 7.84 -0.31
CA TRP A 64 21.06 6.41 -0.31
C TRP A 64 19.83 5.53 -0.40
N TRP A 65 20.05 4.34 -0.96
CA TRP A 65 19.05 3.33 -1.25
C TRP A 65 19.40 2.01 -0.57
N PRO A 66 18.47 1.33 0.10
CA PRO A 66 18.71 0.00 0.64
C PRO A 66 18.73 -1.02 -0.51
N VAL A 67 19.71 -1.91 -0.49
CA VAL A 67 19.85 -3.03 -1.43
C VAL A 67 20.14 -4.31 -0.65
N LEU A 68 19.38 -5.36 -0.93
CA LEU A 68 19.61 -6.68 -0.38
C LEU A 68 20.61 -7.43 -1.26
N ALA A 69 21.85 -7.58 -0.78
CA ALA A 69 22.89 -8.29 -1.50
C ALA A 69 22.62 -9.81 -1.57
N GLU A 70 23.29 -10.51 -2.49
CA GLU A 70 23.13 -11.97 -2.69
C GLU A 70 23.38 -12.80 -1.41
N ASN A 71 24.21 -12.30 -0.51
CA ASN A 71 24.48 -12.92 0.79
C ASN A 71 23.43 -12.57 1.87
N CYS A 72 22.29 -12.04 1.47
CA CYS A 72 21.16 -11.67 2.33
C CYS A 72 21.52 -10.60 3.40
N VAL A 73 22.46 -9.71 3.08
CA VAL A 73 22.83 -8.57 3.92
C VAL A 73 22.36 -7.28 3.27
N TRP A 74 21.58 -6.49 3.99
CA TRP A 74 21.18 -5.16 3.55
C TRP A 74 22.38 -4.21 3.51
N GLN A 75 22.56 -3.57 2.38
CA GLN A 75 23.63 -2.61 2.10
C GLN A 75 23.05 -1.25 1.69
N ARG A 76 23.92 -0.25 1.66
CA ARG A 76 23.59 1.09 1.17
C ARG A 76 24.20 1.28 -0.22
N ALA A 77 23.36 1.71 -1.15
CA ALA A 77 23.76 2.12 -2.49
C ALA A 77 23.33 3.56 -2.75
N GLY A 78 23.75 4.13 -3.86
CA GLY A 78 23.21 5.40 -4.36
C GLY A 78 21.76 5.23 -4.84
N LEU A 79 21.03 6.32 -4.92
CA LEU A 79 19.66 6.35 -5.42
C LEU A 79 19.61 5.81 -6.86
N PRO A 80 18.75 4.82 -7.19
CA PRO A 80 18.64 4.28 -8.54
C PRO A 80 18.23 5.34 -9.56
N ALA A 81 18.75 5.24 -10.79
CA ALA A 81 18.41 6.19 -11.88
C ALA A 81 16.90 6.23 -12.20
N GLY A 82 16.18 5.14 -11.94
CA GLY A 82 14.71 5.04 -12.08
C GLY A 82 13.91 5.80 -11.02
N VAL A 83 14.54 6.30 -9.95
CA VAL A 83 13.90 7.02 -8.85
C VAL A 83 14.09 8.52 -9.02
N LEU A 84 13.01 9.30 -8.89
CA LEU A 84 13.05 10.76 -8.85
C LEU A 84 13.43 11.28 -7.46
N ALA A 85 12.79 10.71 -6.43
CA ALA A 85 13.04 11.01 -5.03
C ALA A 85 12.51 9.88 -4.15
N SER A 86 13.12 9.70 -2.98
CA SER A 86 12.64 8.82 -1.91
C SER A 86 12.92 9.47 -0.56
N ARG A 87 12.04 9.26 0.39
CA ARG A 87 12.24 9.72 1.76
C ARG A 87 11.69 8.72 2.75
N THR A 88 12.51 8.42 3.75
CA THR A 88 12.17 7.51 4.85
C THR A 88 12.23 8.27 6.16
N ARG A 89 11.18 8.08 6.98
CA ARG A 89 11.11 8.58 8.36
C ARG A 89 11.00 7.43 9.33
N ASP A 90 11.73 7.55 10.43
CA ASP A 90 11.78 6.57 11.51
C ASP A 90 11.04 7.09 12.75
N TYR A 91 10.28 6.19 13.37
CA TYR A 91 9.47 6.47 14.56
C TYR A 91 9.68 5.36 15.59
N GLU A 92 9.27 5.63 16.81
CA GLU A 92 9.34 4.68 17.91
C GLU A 92 8.10 4.81 18.80
N LEU A 93 7.52 3.68 19.16
CA LEU A 93 6.68 3.57 20.34
C LEU A 93 7.61 3.23 21.49
N PRO A 94 7.87 4.17 22.42
CA PRO A 94 8.82 3.95 23.51
C PRO A 94 8.45 2.76 24.40
N ALA A 95 9.44 2.20 25.06
CA ALA A 95 9.21 1.16 26.05
C ALA A 95 8.36 1.70 27.21
N ASP A 96 7.33 0.97 27.60
CA ASP A 96 6.44 1.32 28.70
C ASP A 96 5.83 0.06 29.33
N GLY A 97 5.53 0.09 30.64
CA GLY A 97 4.81 -0.96 31.35
C GLY A 97 5.43 -2.36 31.22
N GLY A 98 6.74 -2.48 31.08
CA GLY A 98 7.44 -3.77 30.87
C GLY A 98 7.44 -4.27 29.43
N LYS A 99 6.83 -3.53 28.49
CA LYS A 99 6.92 -3.74 27.05
C LYS A 99 8.16 -3.05 26.48
N GLY A 100 8.80 -3.69 25.50
CA GLY A 100 9.96 -3.12 24.80
C GLY A 100 9.57 -2.06 23.77
N ALA A 101 10.52 -1.22 23.36
CA ALA A 101 10.27 -0.20 22.34
C ALA A 101 10.06 -0.82 20.95
N VAL A 102 8.96 -0.43 20.29
CA VAL A 102 8.63 -0.85 18.92
C VAL A 102 9.16 0.19 17.93
N ARG A 103 9.83 -0.27 16.87
CA ARG A 103 10.36 0.61 15.82
C ARG A 103 9.46 0.60 14.60
N LEU A 104 9.23 1.78 14.08
CA LEU A 104 8.31 2.04 12.98
C LEU A 104 9.02 2.87 11.91
N THR A 105 8.63 2.65 10.67
CA THR A 105 9.21 3.37 9.53
C THR A 105 8.11 3.68 8.53
N ALA A 106 8.13 4.86 7.92
CA ALA A 106 7.34 5.19 6.74
C ALA A 106 8.24 5.65 5.62
N THR A 107 7.97 5.18 4.40
CA THR A 107 8.71 5.56 3.20
C THR A 107 7.74 5.92 2.09
N VAL A 108 8.05 6.98 1.35
CA VAL A 108 7.39 7.32 0.09
C VAL A 108 8.47 7.48 -0.97
N THR A 109 8.29 6.77 -2.08
CA THR A 109 9.20 6.79 -3.24
C THR A 109 8.44 7.17 -4.49
N VAL A 110 9.00 8.08 -5.28
CA VAL A 110 8.49 8.48 -6.59
C VAL A 110 9.47 8.01 -7.65
N TYR A 111 9.00 7.15 -8.54
CA TYR A 111 9.75 6.66 -9.69
C TYR A 111 9.53 7.56 -10.92
N ARG A 112 10.42 7.47 -11.91
CA ARG A 112 10.30 8.20 -13.18
C ARG A 112 9.15 7.71 -14.04
N THR A 113 8.83 6.41 -13.91
CA THR A 113 7.77 5.75 -14.68
C THR A 113 7.05 4.72 -13.81
N THR A 114 5.79 4.41 -14.16
CA THR A 114 5.05 3.30 -13.56
C THR A 114 5.79 1.98 -13.73
N HIS A 115 6.37 1.72 -14.91
CA HIS A 115 7.15 0.51 -15.16
C HIS A 115 8.36 0.36 -14.22
N ALA A 116 9.05 1.45 -13.87
CA ALA A 116 10.13 1.38 -12.88
C ALA A 116 9.62 1.03 -11.47
N ALA A 117 8.43 1.50 -11.11
CA ALA A 117 7.78 1.14 -9.85
C ALA A 117 7.28 -0.31 -9.84
N ASP A 118 6.76 -0.83 -10.98
CA ASP A 118 6.37 -2.24 -11.14
C ASP A 118 7.57 -3.16 -10.98
N TRP A 119 8.70 -2.79 -11.61
CA TRP A 119 9.93 -3.56 -11.49
C TRP A 119 10.44 -3.63 -10.06
N ALA A 120 10.43 -2.52 -9.34
CA ALA A 120 10.79 -2.48 -7.92
C ALA A 120 9.86 -3.37 -7.04
N ASN A 121 8.58 -3.50 -7.41
CA ASN A 121 7.66 -4.44 -6.76
C ASN A 121 8.07 -5.90 -7.00
N ALA A 122 8.47 -6.23 -8.23
CA ALA A 122 8.94 -7.57 -8.58
C ALA A 122 10.27 -7.92 -7.86
N GLU A 123 11.19 -6.96 -7.76
CA GLU A 123 12.43 -7.11 -7.00
C GLU A 123 12.16 -7.40 -5.52
N THR A 124 11.21 -6.72 -4.90
CA THR A 124 10.82 -6.97 -3.50
C THR A 124 10.34 -8.42 -3.29
N LEU A 125 9.55 -8.95 -4.22
CA LEU A 125 9.10 -10.35 -4.17
C LEU A 125 10.27 -11.32 -4.32
N GLU A 126 11.17 -11.06 -5.26
CA GLU A 126 12.37 -11.87 -5.48
C GLU A 126 13.27 -11.88 -4.23
N GLU A 127 13.47 -10.73 -3.61
CA GLU A 127 14.30 -10.59 -2.41
C GLU A 127 13.84 -11.49 -1.27
N THR A 128 12.55 -11.59 -1.00
CA THR A 128 12.02 -12.46 0.06
C THR A 128 12.08 -13.94 -0.31
N MET A 129 11.92 -14.27 -1.59
CA MET A 129 12.08 -15.66 -2.07
C MET A 129 13.52 -16.13 -1.98
N ARG A 130 14.47 -15.28 -2.34
CA ARG A 130 15.91 -15.57 -2.31
C ARG A 130 16.46 -15.52 -0.89
N CYS A 131 16.00 -14.58 -0.07
CA CYS A 131 16.52 -14.28 1.25
C CYS A 131 15.41 -14.26 2.31
N PRO A 132 14.84 -15.40 2.73
CA PRO A 132 13.87 -15.44 3.82
C PRO A 132 14.49 -15.06 5.18
N ASP A 133 15.79 -15.20 5.32
CA ASP A 133 16.57 -14.78 6.48
C ASP A 133 17.49 -13.62 6.07
N GLN A 134 17.33 -12.44 6.66
CA GLN A 134 18.03 -11.24 6.24
C GLN A 134 18.79 -10.61 7.41
N ARG A 135 19.93 -10.00 7.11
CA ARG A 135 20.73 -9.21 8.06
C ARG A 135 20.56 -7.72 7.76
N LEU A 136 19.94 -7.00 8.70
CA LEU A 136 19.71 -5.55 8.58
C LEU A 136 20.94 -4.73 8.98
N GLY A 137 21.88 -5.35 9.68
CA GLY A 137 23.10 -4.76 10.19
C GLY A 137 23.86 -5.74 11.08
N GLN A 138 24.78 -5.24 11.88
CA GLN A 138 25.60 -6.10 12.73
C GLN A 138 24.80 -6.84 13.82
N ARG A 139 23.75 -6.21 14.34
CA ARG A 139 23.00 -6.68 15.51
C ARG A 139 21.52 -6.96 15.24
N GLU A 140 21.03 -6.76 14.01
CA GLU A 140 19.63 -6.89 13.66
C GLU A 140 19.43 -7.86 12.50
N ARG A 141 18.41 -8.70 12.61
CA ARG A 141 18.07 -9.75 11.64
C ARG A 141 16.56 -9.88 11.48
N LEU A 142 16.16 -10.23 10.27
CA LEU A 142 14.83 -10.78 10.00
C LEU A 142 14.95 -12.28 9.77
N LYS A 143 13.92 -13.01 10.17
CA LYS A 143 13.83 -14.47 10.08
C LYS A 143 12.51 -14.89 9.47
N ALA A 144 12.57 -15.91 8.61
CA ALA A 144 11.41 -16.51 7.97
C ALA A 144 10.49 -15.45 7.33
N VAL A 145 11.10 -14.47 6.64
CA VAL A 145 10.34 -13.44 5.92
C VAL A 145 9.70 -14.06 4.70
N PHE A 146 8.44 -13.76 4.49
CA PHE A 146 7.70 -14.14 3.29
C PHE A 146 6.80 -13.00 2.84
N SER A 147 6.61 -12.90 1.53
CA SER A 147 5.72 -11.90 0.89
C SER A 147 4.41 -12.54 0.48
N GLN A 148 3.35 -11.77 0.58
CA GLN A 148 2.03 -12.12 0.08
C GLN A 148 1.36 -10.90 -0.55
N ALA A 149 0.50 -11.13 -1.54
CA ALA A 149 -0.39 -10.08 -2.01
C ALA A 149 -1.31 -9.66 -0.87
N HIS A 150 -1.49 -8.36 -0.69
CA HIS A 150 -2.30 -7.82 0.38
C HIS A 150 -3.58 -7.20 -0.17
N TYR A 151 -4.71 -7.76 0.24
CA TYR A 151 -6.04 -7.32 -0.18
C TYR A 151 -6.84 -6.91 1.05
N PHE A 152 -7.51 -5.75 0.99
CA PHE A 152 -8.42 -5.29 2.03
C PHE A 152 -9.87 -5.40 1.57
N GLY A 153 -10.67 -6.22 2.29
CA GLY A 153 -12.13 -6.25 2.22
C GLY A 153 -12.75 -6.69 0.89
N GLU A 154 -14.06 -6.60 0.81
CA GLU A 154 -14.81 -6.76 -0.43
C GLU A 154 -14.51 -5.58 -1.38
N GLY A 155 -14.20 -5.85 -2.65
CA GLY A 155 -13.73 -4.85 -3.60
C GLY A 155 -12.21 -4.64 -3.59
N GLN A 156 -11.50 -5.67 -3.23
CA GLN A 156 -10.05 -5.80 -3.16
C GLN A 156 -9.32 -5.02 -4.26
N ASN A 157 -8.25 -4.29 -3.88
CA ASN A 157 -7.44 -3.41 -4.72
C ASN A 157 -8.08 -2.06 -5.16
N SER A 158 -9.22 -1.67 -4.59
CA SER A 158 -9.78 -0.34 -4.88
C SER A 158 -8.96 0.81 -4.28
N TYR A 159 -8.03 0.53 -3.36
CA TYR A 159 -7.22 1.55 -2.69
C TYR A 159 -5.82 1.74 -3.28
N ALA A 160 -5.30 0.76 -4.01
CA ALA A 160 -4.00 0.82 -4.68
C ALA A 160 -4.03 -0.07 -5.95
N GLU A 161 -3.09 0.14 -6.88
CA GLU A 161 -2.95 -0.71 -8.06
C GLU A 161 -2.31 -2.05 -7.69
N ASP A 162 -1.28 -2.01 -6.80
CA ASP A 162 -0.63 -3.18 -6.24
C ASP A 162 -0.39 -3.01 -4.74
N SER A 163 -0.38 -4.10 -4.02
CA SER A 163 -0.04 -4.11 -2.60
C SER A 163 0.62 -5.42 -2.19
N LEU A 164 1.72 -5.29 -1.46
CA LEU A 164 2.50 -6.38 -0.90
C LEU A 164 2.56 -6.25 0.60
N LEU A 165 2.53 -7.40 1.27
CA LEU A 165 2.73 -7.51 2.70
C LEU A 165 3.83 -8.54 2.95
N GLU A 166 4.88 -8.12 3.66
CA GLU A 166 5.88 -9.02 4.20
C GLU A 166 5.65 -9.24 5.68
N ARG A 167 5.83 -10.48 6.11
CA ARG A 167 5.79 -10.88 7.51
C ARG A 167 6.99 -11.74 7.84
N GLY A 168 7.36 -11.74 9.12
CA GLY A 168 8.45 -12.56 9.62
C GLY A 168 8.75 -12.27 11.08
N GLY A 169 9.91 -12.71 11.53
CA GLY A 169 10.41 -12.45 12.87
C GLY A 169 11.54 -11.44 12.88
N TYR A 170 11.50 -10.47 13.76
CA TYR A 170 12.59 -9.54 14.02
C TYR A 170 13.40 -9.94 15.26
N LEU A 171 14.70 -9.93 15.11
CA LEU A 171 15.67 -10.22 16.18
C LEU A 171 16.66 -9.07 16.31
N ARG A 172 16.94 -8.72 17.57
CA ARG A 172 18.03 -7.82 17.92
C ARG A 172 18.86 -8.44 19.03
N ASP A 173 20.19 -8.47 18.84
CA ASP A 173 21.09 -9.07 19.81
C ASP A 173 20.91 -8.47 21.21
N GLY A 174 20.79 -9.36 22.21
CA GLY A 174 20.55 -8.98 23.60
C GLY A 174 19.11 -8.62 23.97
N GLN A 175 18.15 -8.64 23.03
CA GLN A 175 16.76 -8.30 23.31
C GLN A 175 15.79 -9.49 23.25
N GLY A 176 16.28 -10.70 22.95
CA GLY A 176 15.43 -11.88 22.74
C GLY A 176 14.70 -11.88 21.39
N GLY A 177 13.56 -12.54 21.33
CA GLY A 177 12.76 -12.69 20.12
C GLY A 177 12.79 -14.10 19.55
N PRO A 178 12.32 -14.35 18.30
CA PRO A 178 11.88 -13.34 17.33
C PRO A 178 10.58 -12.62 17.72
N TYR A 179 10.53 -11.34 17.47
CA TYR A 179 9.33 -10.52 17.65
C TYR A 179 8.65 -10.29 16.30
N PRO A 180 7.36 -9.94 16.24
CA PRO A 180 6.67 -9.71 14.98
C PRO A 180 7.37 -8.66 14.11
N TYR A 181 7.56 -8.99 12.85
CA TYR A 181 7.98 -8.08 11.78
C TYR A 181 6.90 -8.01 10.73
N MET A 182 6.60 -6.82 10.26
CA MET A 182 5.75 -6.59 9.12
C MET A 182 6.27 -5.40 8.32
N TRP A 183 6.19 -5.51 7.01
CA TRP A 183 6.36 -4.43 6.07
C TRP A 183 5.21 -4.46 5.07
N TRP A 184 4.60 -3.33 4.86
CA TRP A 184 3.48 -3.19 3.94
C TRP A 184 3.80 -2.13 2.92
N GLN A 185 3.63 -2.45 1.64
CA GLN A 185 3.82 -1.56 0.50
C GLN A 185 2.55 -1.49 -0.34
N ALA A 186 2.28 -0.31 -0.89
CA ALA A 186 1.22 -0.09 -1.87
C ALA A 186 1.73 0.85 -2.97
N ARG A 187 1.27 0.62 -4.21
CA ARG A 187 1.65 1.38 -5.39
C ARG A 187 0.44 2.06 -6.04
N ILE A 188 0.63 3.31 -6.47
CA ILE A 188 -0.33 4.09 -7.27
C ILE A 188 0.47 4.77 -8.38
N GLY A 189 0.33 4.31 -9.62
CA GLY A 189 1.17 4.76 -10.73
C GLY A 189 2.66 4.62 -10.38
N PRO A 190 3.45 5.68 -10.56
CA PRO A 190 4.87 5.67 -10.26
C PRO A 190 5.19 5.95 -8.78
N VAL A 191 4.21 5.99 -7.88
CA VAL A 191 4.42 6.31 -6.47
C VAL A 191 4.21 5.06 -5.61
N GLN A 192 5.20 4.71 -4.82
CA GLN A 192 5.12 3.70 -3.77
C GLN A 192 5.06 4.35 -2.40
N VAL A 193 4.19 3.83 -1.54
CA VAL A 193 4.16 4.12 -0.11
C VAL A 193 4.40 2.84 0.65
N SER A 194 5.18 2.88 1.72
CA SER A 194 5.38 1.73 2.58
C SER A 194 5.52 2.12 4.04
N ALA A 195 5.15 1.18 4.92
CA ALA A 195 5.40 1.29 6.34
C ALA A 195 5.89 -0.06 6.89
N ALA A 196 6.77 -0.01 7.88
CA ALA A 196 7.30 -1.19 8.54
C ALA A 196 7.17 -1.10 10.05
N VAL A 197 7.03 -2.27 10.68
CA VAL A 197 7.11 -2.42 12.14
C VAL A 197 8.09 -3.54 12.49
N LYS A 198 8.96 -3.23 13.43
CA LYS A 198 9.84 -4.17 14.12
C LYS A 198 9.36 -4.25 15.57
N GLY A 199 8.67 -5.33 15.90
CA GLY A 199 8.09 -5.56 17.21
C GLY A 199 9.14 -5.70 18.32
N ALA A 200 8.67 -5.79 19.54
CA ALA A 200 9.49 -5.90 20.72
C ALA A 200 8.80 -6.78 21.79
N LYS A 201 9.53 -7.12 22.85
CA LYS A 201 9.01 -7.87 23.98
C LYS A 201 7.70 -7.31 24.50
N GLY A 202 6.73 -8.18 24.76
CA GLY A 202 5.44 -7.82 25.36
C GLY A 202 4.39 -7.29 24.40
N HIS A 203 4.70 -7.18 23.09
CA HIS A 203 3.73 -6.81 22.06
C HIS A 203 3.30 -8.03 21.25
N SER A 204 1.99 -8.19 21.07
CA SER A 204 1.41 -9.20 20.19
C SER A 204 1.58 -8.81 18.71
N GLU A 205 1.40 -9.78 17.82
CA GLU A 205 1.36 -9.54 16.39
C GLU A 205 0.22 -8.56 16.01
N GLN A 206 -0.95 -8.73 16.62
CA GLN A 206 -2.11 -7.87 16.37
C GLN A 206 -1.86 -6.41 16.77
N GLU A 207 -1.23 -6.17 17.94
CA GLU A 207 -0.86 -4.83 18.38
C GLU A 207 0.12 -4.18 17.41
N THR A 208 1.18 -4.90 17.01
CA THR A 208 2.20 -4.37 16.10
C THR A 208 1.64 -4.12 14.70
N THR A 209 0.81 -5.04 14.17
CA THR A 209 0.15 -4.89 12.87
C THR A 209 -0.79 -3.68 12.87
N GLY A 210 -1.52 -3.49 13.95
CA GLY A 210 -2.46 -2.36 14.10
C GLY A 210 -1.81 -1.00 13.92
N LEU A 211 -0.52 -0.86 14.31
CA LEU A 211 0.23 0.38 14.15
C LEU A 211 0.46 0.79 12.68
N LEU A 212 0.39 -0.14 11.73
CA LEU A 212 0.62 0.16 10.30
C LEU A 212 -0.65 0.53 9.52
N VAL A 213 -1.83 0.16 10.01
CA VAL A 213 -3.07 0.30 9.22
C VAL A 213 -3.37 1.77 8.91
N ASN A 214 -3.45 2.61 9.93
CA ASN A 214 -3.83 4.01 9.73
C ASN A 214 -2.79 4.81 8.92
N PRO A 215 -1.46 4.77 9.21
CA PRO A 215 -0.50 5.50 8.41
C PRO A 215 -0.50 5.08 6.93
N MET A 216 -0.67 3.79 6.63
CA MET A 216 -0.76 3.32 5.24
C MET A 216 -2.00 3.88 4.55
N VAL A 217 -3.18 3.81 5.18
CA VAL A 217 -4.43 4.37 4.63
C VAL A 217 -4.28 5.86 4.37
N GLN A 218 -3.71 6.63 5.31
CA GLN A 218 -3.53 8.07 5.16
C GLN A 218 -2.53 8.42 4.05
N MET A 219 -1.39 7.73 3.98
CA MET A 219 -0.40 7.96 2.91
C MET A 219 -0.99 7.67 1.53
N ILE A 220 -1.69 6.54 1.37
CA ILE A 220 -2.38 6.17 0.13
C ILE A 220 -3.42 7.22 -0.24
N ALA A 221 -4.25 7.66 0.70
CA ALA A 221 -5.28 8.68 0.45
C ALA A 221 -4.68 10.01 -0.03
N ARG A 222 -3.57 10.46 0.58
CA ARG A 222 -2.88 11.71 0.19
C ARG A 222 -2.25 11.59 -1.19
N VAL A 223 -1.64 10.44 -1.53
CA VAL A 223 -1.12 10.20 -2.88
C VAL A 223 -2.26 10.24 -3.89
N LYS A 224 -3.35 9.52 -3.63
CA LYS A 224 -4.54 9.54 -4.50
C LYS A 224 -5.11 10.94 -4.73
N ALA A 225 -5.23 11.73 -3.66
CA ALA A 225 -5.74 13.09 -3.76
C ALA A 225 -4.87 13.98 -4.65
N ARG A 226 -3.58 13.70 -4.75
CA ARG A 226 -2.63 14.50 -5.53
C ARG A 226 -2.48 14.03 -6.98
N ILE A 227 -2.42 12.72 -7.21
CA ILE A 227 -2.13 12.18 -8.54
C ILE A 227 -3.24 11.28 -9.11
N GLY A 228 -4.28 10.97 -8.35
CA GLY A 228 -5.38 10.12 -8.83
C GLY A 228 -6.27 10.82 -9.86
N THR A 229 -6.84 10.05 -10.75
CA THR A 229 -7.94 10.50 -11.61
C THR A 229 -9.12 10.90 -10.74
N THR A 230 -9.69 12.07 -10.98
CA THR A 230 -10.97 12.42 -10.41
C THR A 230 -11.99 11.50 -11.07
N ALA A 231 -12.62 10.60 -10.31
CA ALA A 231 -13.75 9.84 -10.84
C ALA A 231 -14.75 10.84 -11.39
N GLN A 232 -14.93 10.91 -12.72
CA GLN A 232 -16.07 11.61 -13.29
C GLN A 232 -17.30 10.97 -12.68
N GLN A 233 -17.99 11.72 -11.84
CA GLN A 233 -19.37 11.39 -11.48
C GLN A 233 -20.09 11.27 -12.81
N GLY A 234 -20.41 10.03 -13.18
CA GLY A 234 -21.19 9.77 -14.37
C GLY A 234 -22.44 10.61 -14.27
N THR A 235 -22.54 11.63 -15.13
CA THR A 235 -23.77 12.30 -15.41
C THR A 235 -24.73 11.22 -15.91
N ALA A 236 -25.62 10.77 -15.05
CA ALA A 236 -26.75 9.93 -15.44
C ALA A 236 -27.42 10.63 -16.62
N SER A 237 -27.33 9.99 -17.78
CA SER A 237 -28.01 10.48 -18.98
C SER A 237 -29.52 10.56 -18.70
N PRO A 238 -30.17 11.70 -18.91
CA PRO A 238 -31.61 11.83 -18.68
C PRO A 238 -32.41 11.26 -19.86
N ARG A 239 -32.23 9.97 -20.15
CA ARG A 239 -32.99 9.28 -21.22
C ARG A 239 -33.48 7.93 -20.77
N GLU A 240 -34.32 7.89 -19.75
CA GLU A 240 -35.17 6.71 -19.48
C GLU A 240 -36.35 7.04 -18.54
N GLN A 241 -36.92 8.23 -18.64
CA GLN A 241 -38.16 8.56 -17.93
C GLN A 241 -39.33 9.03 -18.84
N GLU A 242 -39.29 8.68 -20.12
CA GLU A 242 -40.38 9.08 -21.02
C GLU A 242 -40.91 7.93 -21.85
N THR A 243 -41.39 6.85 -21.22
CA THR A 243 -42.31 5.88 -21.82
C THR A 243 -43.02 5.04 -20.74
N LYS A 244 -43.72 5.70 -19.82
CA LYS A 244 -44.76 5.01 -19.04
C LYS A 244 -45.88 5.98 -18.65
N GLY A 245 -46.63 6.38 -19.64
CA GLY A 245 -47.77 7.29 -19.42
C GLY A 245 -48.61 7.48 -20.66
N ARG A 246 -49.17 6.41 -21.20
CA ARG A 246 -50.34 6.46 -22.09
C ARG A 246 -50.82 5.04 -22.36
N ASP A 247 -51.87 4.66 -21.69
CA ASP A 247 -53.02 3.95 -22.22
C ASP A 247 -53.87 3.39 -21.06
N VAL A 248 -54.67 4.24 -20.49
CA VAL A 248 -55.93 3.82 -19.83
C VAL A 248 -56.95 4.85 -20.21
N ASN A 249 -57.61 4.65 -21.31
CA ASN A 249 -59.02 5.11 -21.48
C ASN A 249 -59.63 4.48 -22.73
N GLY A 250 -60.76 3.87 -22.59
CA GLY A 250 -61.60 3.45 -23.72
C GLY A 250 -62.43 2.23 -23.39
N GLN A 251 -63.57 2.49 -22.75
CA GLN A 251 -64.88 2.14 -23.21
C GLN A 251 -65.18 0.64 -23.39
N GLY A 252 -66.27 0.14 -22.97
CA GLY A 252 -67.60 0.63 -22.71
C GLY A 252 -68.61 -0.52 -22.69
N ALA A 253 -69.67 -0.27 -22.09
CA ALA A 253 -70.98 -0.82 -21.97
C ALA A 253 -71.53 -1.87 -22.97
N ARG A 254 -72.50 -2.61 -22.44
CA ARG A 254 -73.65 -3.39 -23.08
C ARG A 254 -73.31 -4.90 -23.17
N SER A 255 -74.04 -5.75 -22.60
CA SER A 255 -75.46 -6.00 -22.36
C SER A 255 -75.63 -7.00 -21.20
#